data_ebc67ff2001ec4bacb7d03858839d50f
#
_entry.id   ebc67ff2001ec4bacb7d03858839d50f
#
_cell.length_a   1.000
_cell.length_b   1.000
_cell.length_c   1.000
_cell.angle_alpha   90.00
_cell.angle_beta   90.00
_cell.angle_gamma   90.00
#
_symmetry.space_group_name_H-M   'P 1'
#
loop_
_entity.id
_entity.type
_entity.pdbx_description
1 polymer ?
#
loop_
_entity_poly.entity_id
_entity_poly.type
_entity_poly.pdbx_seq_one_letter_code
_entity_poly.pdbx_strand_id
1 'polypeptide(L)'
;MEKYFENINFKRIYSLIVWIMFGLFGAFFIIFSVNGKTKFIFFALVTLWIACMMYFITELKSYLIQLFFFITLWLFLFSRPMIDYIQTKSFATYNANTYQFSFFVIILSMIGLLIGGVIGKNFKLRSKTPRVDVIKEQKYEVHIKYIRFTSLCFFGASFPFYLARIVERYMYRRTTTYYDYYATFTSKLPYIVYLISVFMFFSMCVYLAT
;
A
#
# COMPACT_ATOMS: atom_id res chain seq x y z
N MET A 1 -16.97 8.22 -11.12
CA MET A 1 -15.60 8.76 -11.07
C MET A 1 -14.98 8.94 -12.47
N GLU A 2 -15.20 8.06 -13.43
CA GLU A 2 -14.64 8.21 -14.81
C GLU A 2 -15.04 9.53 -15.52
N LYS A 3 -16.28 9.99 -15.40
CA LYS A 3 -16.76 11.25 -16.02
C LYS A 3 -16.02 12.53 -15.59
N TYR A 4 -15.45 12.56 -14.37
CA TYR A 4 -14.71 13.73 -13.89
C TYR A 4 -13.31 13.85 -14.49
N PHE A 5 -12.72 12.75 -14.96
CA PHE A 5 -11.39 12.75 -15.58
C PHE A 5 -11.41 13.03 -17.09
N GLU A 6 -12.58 13.10 -17.70
CA GLU A 6 -12.71 13.45 -19.15
C GLU A 6 -12.49 14.94 -19.40
N ASN A 7 -12.58 15.79 -18.39
CA ASN A 7 -12.32 17.23 -18.57
C ASN A 7 -10.81 17.47 -18.70
N ILE A 8 -10.37 17.89 -19.90
CA ILE A 8 -8.96 18.13 -20.25
C ILE A 8 -8.27 19.08 -19.26
N ASN A 9 -8.97 20.09 -18.75
CA ASN A 9 -8.44 21.03 -17.77
C ASN A 9 -8.16 20.37 -16.42
N PHE A 10 -9.07 19.50 -15.95
CA PHE A 10 -8.89 18.78 -14.71
C PHE A 10 -7.70 17.81 -14.78
N LYS A 11 -7.54 17.09 -15.89
CA LYS A 11 -6.43 16.17 -16.12
C LYS A 11 -5.07 16.88 -16.12
N ARG A 12 -5.02 18.09 -16.70
CA ARG A 12 -3.78 18.91 -16.69
C ARG A 12 -3.43 19.41 -15.29
N ILE A 13 -4.41 19.96 -14.56
CA ILE A 13 -4.21 20.42 -13.18
C ILE A 13 -3.75 19.27 -12.29
N TYR A 14 -4.41 18.12 -12.40
CA TYR A 14 -4.08 16.93 -11.62
C TYR A 14 -2.65 16.44 -11.91
N SER A 15 -2.27 16.36 -13.18
CA SER A 15 -0.89 16.01 -13.59
C SER A 15 0.13 16.99 -13.04
N LEU A 16 -0.16 18.29 -13.05
CA LEU A 16 0.71 19.32 -12.50
C LEU A 16 0.89 19.14 -10.96
N ILE A 17 -0.17 18.84 -10.23
CA ILE A 17 -0.09 18.56 -8.79
C ILE A 17 0.81 17.34 -8.52
N VAL A 18 0.66 16.26 -9.29
CA VAL A 18 1.52 15.07 -9.16
C VAL A 18 2.99 15.43 -9.37
N TRP A 19 3.30 16.21 -10.40
CA TRP A 19 4.68 16.66 -10.65
C TRP A 19 5.22 17.57 -9.55
N ILE A 20 4.39 18.46 -8.99
CA ILE A 20 4.78 19.29 -7.83
C ILE A 20 5.12 18.40 -6.63
N MET A 21 4.34 17.36 -6.37
CA MET A 21 4.62 16.42 -5.27
C MET A 21 5.92 15.66 -5.47
N PHE A 22 6.25 15.23 -6.69
CA PHE A 22 7.55 14.64 -7.00
C PHE A 22 8.70 15.67 -6.83
N GLY A 23 8.48 16.92 -7.20
CA GLY A 23 9.44 18.00 -6.98
C GLY A 23 9.70 18.25 -5.49
N LEU A 24 8.64 18.27 -4.66
CA LEU A 24 8.74 18.39 -3.21
C LEU A 24 9.49 17.20 -2.59
N PHE A 25 9.22 15.99 -3.06
CA PHE A 25 10.01 14.81 -2.66
C PHE A 25 11.51 15.04 -2.90
N GLY A 26 11.88 15.44 -4.12
CA GLY A 26 13.27 15.72 -4.47
C GLY A 26 13.89 16.81 -3.58
N ALA A 27 13.16 17.90 -3.34
CA ALA A 27 13.62 19.00 -2.47
C ALA A 27 13.87 18.53 -1.04
N PHE A 28 12.92 17.82 -0.42
CA PHE A 28 13.10 17.30 0.94
C PHE A 28 14.23 16.27 1.02
N PHE A 29 14.41 15.45 -0.01
CA PHE A 29 15.50 14.48 -0.06
C PHE A 29 16.87 15.14 -0.16
N ILE A 30 17.01 16.21 -0.96
CA ILE A 30 18.24 17.02 -1.04
C ILE A 30 18.50 17.70 0.30
N ILE A 31 17.49 18.33 0.92
CA ILE A 31 17.63 18.97 2.23
C ILE A 31 18.07 17.95 3.30
N PHE A 32 17.54 16.72 3.23
CA PHE A 32 17.99 15.63 4.11
C PHE A 32 19.45 15.29 3.87
N SER A 33 19.87 15.15 2.62
CA SER A 33 21.25 14.80 2.26
C SER A 33 22.27 15.83 2.77
N VAL A 34 21.87 17.12 2.84
CA VAL A 34 22.72 18.20 3.35
C VAL A 34 22.70 18.27 4.88
N ASN A 35 21.51 18.15 5.49
CA ASN A 35 21.35 18.43 6.94
C ASN A 35 21.36 17.17 7.82
N GLY A 36 21.20 15.98 7.26
CA GLY A 36 21.17 14.71 7.99
C GLY A 36 20.00 14.54 8.99
N LYS A 37 19.05 15.48 9.03
CA LYS A 37 17.95 15.44 10.02
C LYS A 37 16.83 14.49 9.58
N THR A 38 16.50 13.52 10.40
CA THR A 38 15.48 12.46 10.16
C THR A 38 14.11 13.00 9.72
N LYS A 39 13.72 14.19 10.19
CA LYS A 39 12.46 14.81 9.78
C LYS A 39 12.35 15.07 8.27
N PHE A 40 13.44 15.40 7.60
CA PHE A 40 13.40 15.70 6.17
C PHE A 40 13.25 14.46 5.31
N ILE A 41 13.90 13.34 5.67
CA ILE A 41 13.69 12.07 4.98
C ILE A 41 12.26 11.54 5.20
N PHE A 42 11.67 11.79 6.37
CA PHE A 42 10.27 11.45 6.63
C PHE A 42 9.31 12.27 5.75
N PHE A 43 9.53 13.59 5.63
CA PHE A 43 8.72 14.43 4.73
C PHE A 43 8.91 14.05 3.25
N ALA A 44 10.13 13.72 2.84
CA ALA A 44 10.39 13.17 1.51
C ALA A 44 9.58 11.90 1.28
N LEU A 45 9.57 10.99 2.23
CA LEU A 45 8.81 9.76 2.18
C LEU A 45 7.30 9.99 2.04
N VAL A 46 6.72 10.89 2.85
CA VAL A 46 5.29 11.24 2.80
C VAL A 46 4.91 11.88 1.46
N THR A 47 5.71 12.81 0.97
CA THR A 47 5.45 13.46 -0.32
C THR A 47 5.56 12.49 -1.50
N LEU A 48 6.53 11.57 -1.48
CA LEU A 48 6.64 10.49 -2.46
C LEU A 48 5.42 9.57 -2.42
N TRP A 49 4.97 9.19 -1.21
CA TRP A 49 3.79 8.35 -1.04
C TRP A 49 2.54 9.01 -1.63
N ILE A 50 2.30 10.30 -1.33
CA ILE A 50 1.18 11.06 -1.89
C ILE A 50 1.28 11.11 -3.41
N ALA A 51 2.46 11.41 -3.96
CA ALA A 51 2.68 11.47 -5.41
C ALA A 51 2.35 10.14 -6.11
N CYS A 52 2.84 9.02 -5.54
CA CYS A 52 2.57 7.68 -6.08
C CYS A 52 1.08 7.32 -5.99
N MET A 53 0.42 7.61 -4.86
CA MET A 53 -1.01 7.37 -4.69
C MET A 53 -1.82 8.15 -5.72
N MET A 54 -1.55 9.44 -5.88
CA MET A 54 -2.21 10.27 -6.88
C MET A 54 -1.95 9.73 -8.29
N TYR A 55 -0.73 9.33 -8.62
CA TYR A 55 -0.40 8.76 -9.92
C TYR A 55 -1.19 7.47 -10.20
N PHE A 56 -1.28 6.53 -9.24
CA PHE A 56 -1.99 5.27 -9.42
C PHE A 56 -3.51 5.43 -9.48
N ILE A 57 -4.08 6.43 -8.82
CA ILE A 57 -5.51 6.74 -8.89
C ILE A 57 -5.94 7.16 -10.31
N THR A 58 -5.05 7.77 -11.11
CA THR A 58 -5.38 8.18 -12.49
C THR A 58 -5.75 7.00 -13.39
N GLU A 59 -5.17 5.81 -13.11
CA GLU A 59 -5.38 4.61 -13.92
C GLU A 59 -5.67 3.40 -13.01
N LEU A 60 -6.73 3.50 -12.25
CA LEU A 60 -7.09 2.58 -11.18
C LEU A 60 -7.14 1.13 -11.66
N LYS A 61 -7.66 0.87 -12.87
CA LYS A 61 -7.74 -0.49 -13.44
C LYS A 61 -6.37 -1.12 -13.69
N SER A 62 -5.35 -0.31 -14.00
CA SER A 62 -4.01 -0.80 -14.30
C SER A 62 -3.14 -0.95 -13.06
N TYR A 63 -3.38 -0.16 -12.02
CA TYR A 63 -2.53 -0.04 -10.83
C TYR A 63 -3.22 -0.42 -9.52
N LEU A 64 -4.34 -1.16 -9.57
CA LEU A 64 -5.12 -1.50 -8.39
C LEU A 64 -4.29 -2.22 -7.32
N ILE A 65 -3.45 -3.17 -7.73
CA ILE A 65 -2.59 -3.95 -6.81
C ILE A 65 -1.56 -3.03 -6.15
N GLN A 66 -0.92 -2.16 -6.91
CA GLN A 66 0.04 -1.19 -6.41
C GLN A 66 -0.61 -0.21 -5.43
N LEU A 67 -1.78 0.31 -5.77
CA LEU A 67 -2.55 1.20 -4.91
C LEU A 67 -2.87 0.53 -3.55
N PHE A 68 -3.33 -0.71 -3.58
CA PHE A 68 -3.62 -1.47 -2.37
C PHE A 68 -2.35 -1.68 -1.52
N PHE A 69 -1.23 -1.98 -2.16
CA PHE A 69 0.05 -2.12 -1.48
C PHE A 69 0.49 -0.80 -0.82
N PHE A 70 0.31 0.34 -1.48
CA PHE A 70 0.64 1.65 -0.91
C PHE A 70 -0.25 2.04 0.27
N ILE A 71 -1.55 1.68 0.24
CA ILE A 71 -2.44 1.85 1.40
C ILE A 71 -1.95 0.99 2.57
N THR A 72 -1.56 -0.24 2.30
CA THR A 72 -1.02 -1.16 3.31
C THR A 72 0.29 -0.64 3.91
N LEU A 73 1.20 -0.13 3.08
CA LEU A 73 2.43 0.52 3.54
C LEU A 73 2.13 1.68 4.51
N TRP A 74 1.14 2.53 4.17
CA TRP A 74 0.73 3.62 5.06
C TRP A 74 0.27 3.09 6.41
N LEU A 75 -0.65 2.16 6.43
CA LEU A 75 -1.23 1.63 7.66
C LEU A 75 -0.19 0.96 8.58
N PHE A 76 0.76 0.23 8.02
CA PHE A 76 1.70 -0.57 8.80
C PHE A 76 3.04 0.12 9.09
N LEU A 77 3.53 0.95 8.19
CA LEU A 77 4.87 1.52 8.31
C LEU A 77 4.89 3.02 8.61
N PHE A 78 3.89 3.78 8.09
CA PHE A 78 3.89 5.23 8.26
C PHE A 78 3.05 5.73 9.42
N SER A 79 1.96 5.05 9.75
CA SER A 79 1.00 5.54 10.73
C SER A 79 1.66 5.80 12.09
N ARG A 80 2.57 4.94 12.51
CA ARG A 80 3.26 5.07 13.79
C ARG A 80 4.25 6.23 13.80
N PRO A 81 5.26 6.32 12.91
CA PRO A 81 6.16 7.47 12.87
C PRO A 81 5.43 8.80 12.71
N MET A 82 4.30 8.81 11.99
CA MET A 82 3.48 10.00 11.82
C MET A 82 2.81 10.43 13.12
N ILE A 83 2.22 9.48 13.86
CA ILE A 83 1.60 9.77 15.16
C ILE A 83 2.66 10.26 16.16
N ASP A 84 3.80 9.58 16.23
CA ASP A 84 4.91 9.97 17.11
C ASP A 84 5.37 11.41 16.78
N TYR A 85 5.54 11.72 15.50
CA TYR A 85 5.94 13.06 15.07
C TYR A 85 4.89 14.15 15.36
N ILE A 86 3.61 13.84 15.19
CA ILE A 86 2.52 14.79 15.50
C ILE A 86 2.47 15.09 16.99
N GLN A 87 2.64 14.08 17.84
CA GLN A 87 2.54 14.20 19.29
C GLN A 87 3.78 14.86 19.91
N THR A 88 4.97 14.43 19.50
CA THR A 88 6.23 14.83 20.17
C THR A 88 7.08 15.80 19.37
N LYS A 89 6.73 16.07 18.10
CA LYS A 89 7.54 16.80 17.12
C LYS A 89 8.96 16.24 16.92
N SER A 90 9.17 15.01 17.39
CA SER A 90 10.46 14.32 17.32
C SER A 90 10.25 12.82 17.06
N PHE A 91 11.28 12.13 16.60
CA PHE A 91 11.31 10.67 16.45
C PHE A 91 12.05 10.04 17.64
N ALA A 92 11.61 10.37 18.87
CA ALA A 92 12.34 10.05 20.10
C ALA A 92 12.30 8.57 20.49
N THR A 93 11.36 7.78 19.93
CA THR A 93 11.11 6.41 20.36
C THR A 93 12.20 5.42 19.93
N TYR A 94 12.94 5.72 18.86
CA TYR A 94 14.01 4.86 18.32
C TYR A 94 15.26 5.68 17.96
N ASN A 95 16.39 4.99 17.81
CA ASN A 95 17.62 5.62 17.34
C ASN A 95 17.40 6.26 15.96
N ALA A 96 17.86 7.51 15.80
CA ALA A 96 17.72 8.29 14.57
C ALA A 96 18.26 7.54 13.33
N ASN A 97 19.36 6.83 13.48
CA ASN A 97 19.96 6.03 12.40
C ASN A 97 19.04 4.88 11.94
N THR A 98 18.33 4.23 12.87
CA THR A 98 17.38 3.16 12.55
C THR A 98 16.20 3.72 11.75
N TYR A 99 15.67 4.87 12.13
CA TYR A 99 14.62 5.52 11.36
C TYR A 99 15.07 5.93 9.96
N GLN A 100 16.25 6.54 9.84
CA GLN A 100 16.79 6.98 8.55
C GLN A 100 16.98 5.80 7.61
N PHE A 101 17.57 4.71 8.09
CA PHE A 101 17.74 3.49 7.29
C PHE A 101 16.40 2.89 6.86
N SER A 102 15.44 2.77 7.78
CA SER A 102 14.12 2.24 7.49
C SER A 102 13.38 3.09 6.44
N PHE A 103 13.40 4.41 6.57
CA PHE A 103 12.77 5.32 5.62
C PHE A 103 13.44 5.24 4.25
N PHE A 104 14.75 5.12 4.20
CA PHE A 104 15.48 4.96 2.95
C PHE A 104 15.10 3.65 2.22
N VAL A 105 15.03 2.53 2.94
CA VAL A 105 14.59 1.24 2.38
C VAL A 105 13.15 1.32 1.84
N ILE A 106 12.26 2.01 2.56
CA ILE A 106 10.88 2.21 2.12
C ILE A 106 10.83 3.06 0.84
N ILE A 107 11.59 4.16 0.77
CA ILE A 107 11.68 5.00 -0.43
C ILE A 107 12.14 4.17 -1.65
N LEU A 108 13.20 3.37 -1.49
CA LEU A 108 13.67 2.48 -2.56
C LEU A 108 12.60 1.48 -3.00
N SER A 109 11.88 0.89 -2.06
CA SER A 109 10.80 -0.06 -2.35
C SER A 109 9.66 0.61 -3.10
N MET A 110 9.29 1.84 -2.73
CA MET A 110 8.24 2.61 -3.41
C MET A 110 8.64 2.97 -4.83
N ILE A 111 9.87 3.42 -5.05
CA ILE A 111 10.41 3.72 -6.37
C ILE A 111 10.44 2.45 -7.23
N GLY A 112 10.88 1.33 -6.67
CA GLY A 112 10.88 0.04 -7.35
C GLY A 112 9.49 -0.40 -7.80
N LEU A 113 8.48 -0.25 -6.94
CA LEU A 113 7.08 -0.55 -7.26
C LEU A 113 6.51 0.38 -8.34
N LEU A 114 6.85 1.67 -8.30
CA LEU A 114 6.43 2.64 -9.31
C LEU A 114 7.03 2.27 -10.68
N ILE A 115 8.34 2.02 -10.73
CA ILE A 115 9.03 1.62 -11.96
C ILE A 115 8.46 0.29 -12.47
N GLY A 116 8.31 -0.71 -11.60
CA GLY A 116 7.74 -2.00 -11.95
C GLY A 116 6.31 -1.89 -12.49
N GLY A 117 5.49 -1.02 -11.91
CA GLY A 117 4.14 -0.74 -12.39
C GLY A 117 4.11 -0.13 -13.79
N VAL A 118 4.96 0.88 -14.04
CA VAL A 118 5.08 1.55 -15.35
C VAL A 118 5.59 0.57 -16.41
N ILE A 119 6.61 -0.23 -16.09
CA ILE A 119 7.14 -1.25 -17.00
C ILE A 119 6.06 -2.30 -17.31
N GLY A 120 5.40 -2.82 -16.27
CA GLY A 120 4.34 -3.84 -16.42
C GLY A 120 3.19 -3.38 -17.29
N LYS A 121 2.77 -2.11 -17.17
CA LYS A 121 1.78 -1.50 -18.06
C LYS A 121 2.24 -1.50 -19.52
N ASN A 122 3.47 -1.10 -19.78
CA ASN A 122 4.02 -1.03 -21.14
C ASN A 122 4.15 -2.42 -21.77
N PHE A 123 4.47 -3.45 -20.99
CA PHE A 123 4.47 -4.84 -21.45
C PHE A 123 3.05 -5.33 -21.81
N LYS A 124 2.05 -5.01 -20.99
CA LYS A 124 0.64 -5.35 -21.30
C LYS A 124 0.14 -4.71 -22.60
N LEU A 125 0.54 -3.48 -22.87
CA LEU A 125 0.20 -2.79 -24.13
C LEU A 125 0.86 -3.43 -25.36
N ARG A 126 2.05 -4.02 -25.20
CA ARG A 126 2.78 -4.70 -26.28
C ARG A 126 2.28 -6.13 -26.55
N SER A 127 1.71 -6.77 -25.56
CA SER A 127 1.08 -8.09 -25.65
C SER A 127 -0.39 -7.98 -26.10
N LYS A 128 -0.72 -7.13 -27.07
CA LYS A 128 -1.96 -7.25 -27.83
C LYS A 128 -1.85 -8.50 -28.69
N THR A 129 -2.21 -9.61 -28.10
CA THR A 129 -2.37 -10.90 -28.76
C THR A 129 -3.35 -10.78 -29.91
N PRO A 130 -3.07 -11.47 -31.04
CA PRO A 130 -3.98 -11.53 -32.16
C PRO A 130 -5.31 -12.12 -31.71
N ARG A 131 -6.39 -11.71 -32.36
CA ARG A 131 -7.79 -12.12 -32.19
C ARG A 131 -7.92 -13.49 -31.49
N VAL A 132 -8.23 -13.43 -30.19
CA VAL A 132 -8.62 -14.63 -29.43
C VAL A 132 -9.98 -15.04 -29.99
N ASP A 133 -10.09 -16.26 -30.47
CA ASP A 133 -11.36 -16.82 -30.92
C ASP A 133 -12.43 -16.63 -29.84
N VAL A 134 -13.62 -16.19 -30.24
CA VAL A 134 -14.78 -15.89 -29.36
C VAL A 134 -15.06 -17.02 -28.36
N ILE A 135 -14.78 -18.26 -28.74
CA ILE A 135 -14.92 -19.46 -27.89
C ILE A 135 -13.93 -19.45 -26.72
N LYS A 136 -12.69 -18.98 -26.95
CA LYS A 136 -11.69 -18.87 -25.86
C LYS A 136 -12.04 -17.75 -24.89
N GLU A 137 -12.59 -16.66 -25.38
CA GLU A 137 -13.02 -15.53 -24.58
C GLU A 137 -14.16 -15.91 -23.61
N GLN A 138 -15.16 -16.63 -24.10
CA GLN A 138 -16.27 -17.14 -23.30
C GLN A 138 -15.82 -18.15 -22.22
N LYS A 139 -14.89 -19.06 -22.55
CA LYS A 139 -14.29 -19.99 -21.59
C LYS A 139 -13.47 -19.26 -20.52
N TYR A 140 -12.78 -18.21 -20.90
CA TYR A 140 -11.97 -17.37 -19.98
C TYR A 140 -12.87 -16.61 -18.99
N GLU A 141 -14.00 -16.04 -19.44
CA GLU A 141 -14.96 -15.37 -18.55
C GLU A 141 -15.56 -16.30 -17.49
N VAL A 142 -15.86 -17.55 -17.87
CA VAL A 142 -16.36 -18.56 -16.93
C VAL A 142 -15.32 -18.85 -15.86
N HIS A 143 -14.06 -19.05 -16.23
CA HIS A 143 -12.98 -19.28 -15.25
C HIS A 143 -12.78 -18.09 -14.30
N ILE A 144 -12.85 -16.86 -14.79
CA ILE A 144 -12.77 -15.66 -13.94
C ILE A 144 -13.90 -15.63 -12.90
N LYS A 145 -15.13 -15.93 -13.30
CA LYS A 145 -16.26 -15.99 -12.37
C LYS A 145 -16.04 -17.02 -11.26
N TYR A 146 -15.51 -18.20 -11.59
CA TYR A 146 -15.19 -19.22 -10.59
C TYR A 146 -14.06 -18.76 -9.65
N ILE A 147 -13.01 -18.14 -10.15
CA ILE A 147 -11.92 -17.61 -9.33
C ILE A 147 -12.43 -16.54 -8.38
N ARG A 148 -13.28 -15.62 -8.86
CA ARG A 148 -13.91 -14.59 -8.01
C ARG A 148 -14.78 -15.20 -6.92
N PHE A 149 -15.63 -16.14 -7.28
CA PHE A 149 -16.49 -16.83 -6.31
C PHE A 149 -15.68 -17.57 -5.25
N THR A 150 -14.67 -18.34 -5.67
CA THR A 150 -13.77 -19.06 -4.77
C THR A 150 -13.01 -18.09 -3.85
N SER A 151 -12.50 -16.98 -4.37
CA SER A 151 -11.84 -15.94 -3.59
C SER A 151 -12.77 -15.33 -2.55
N LEU A 152 -14.03 -15.07 -2.89
CA LEU A 152 -15.03 -14.55 -1.97
C LEU A 152 -15.34 -15.55 -0.85
N CYS A 153 -15.44 -16.85 -1.16
CA CYS A 153 -15.62 -17.89 -0.16
C CYS A 153 -14.43 -17.96 0.81
N PHE A 154 -13.19 -17.92 0.29
CA PHE A 154 -11.99 -17.88 1.14
C PHE A 154 -11.91 -16.63 2.00
N PHE A 155 -12.29 -15.47 1.46
CA PHE A 155 -12.41 -14.24 2.22
C PHE A 155 -13.40 -14.39 3.37
N GLY A 156 -14.62 -14.86 3.10
CA GLY A 156 -15.65 -15.06 4.11
C GLY A 156 -15.24 -16.05 5.19
N ALA A 157 -14.59 -17.16 4.81
CA ALA A 157 -14.12 -18.18 5.74
C ALA A 157 -12.95 -17.67 6.64
N SER A 158 -12.07 -16.84 6.11
CA SER A 158 -10.90 -16.33 6.85
C SER A 158 -11.20 -15.04 7.66
N PHE A 159 -12.27 -14.33 7.34
CA PHE A 159 -12.67 -13.10 8.01
C PHE A 159 -12.89 -13.23 9.54
N PRO A 160 -13.58 -14.25 10.07
CA PRO A 160 -13.75 -14.43 11.51
C PRO A 160 -12.42 -14.59 12.25
N PHE A 161 -11.47 -15.30 11.65
CA PHE A 161 -10.14 -15.50 12.23
C PHE A 161 -9.34 -14.19 12.27
N TYR A 162 -9.49 -13.36 11.26
CA TYR A 162 -8.90 -12.02 11.25
C TYR A 162 -9.51 -11.12 12.32
N LEU A 163 -10.85 -11.15 12.49
CA LEU A 163 -11.53 -10.42 13.55
C LEU A 163 -11.08 -10.88 14.94
N ALA A 164 -10.95 -12.19 15.16
CA ALA A 164 -10.46 -12.73 16.44
C ALA A 164 -9.08 -12.16 16.80
N ARG A 165 -8.18 -12.01 15.82
CA ARG A 165 -6.87 -11.38 16.01
C ARG A 165 -6.96 -9.89 16.35
N ILE A 166 -7.86 -9.16 15.68
CA ILE A 166 -8.07 -7.73 15.98
C ILE A 166 -8.58 -7.57 17.40
N VAL A 167 -9.59 -8.38 17.81
CA VAL A 167 -10.16 -8.35 19.15
C VAL A 167 -9.11 -8.68 20.20
N GLU A 168 -8.32 -9.73 20.00
CA GLU A 168 -7.23 -10.09 20.91
C GLU A 168 -6.26 -8.92 21.11
N ARG A 169 -5.80 -8.31 20.03
CA ARG A 169 -4.88 -7.17 20.07
C ARG A 169 -5.52 -5.94 20.73
N TYR A 170 -6.78 -5.68 20.44
CA TYR A 170 -7.51 -4.57 21.02
C TYR A 170 -7.67 -4.74 22.55
N MET A 171 -8.05 -5.94 22.99
CA MET A 171 -8.21 -6.25 24.43
C MET A 171 -6.89 -6.13 25.16
N TYR A 172 -5.80 -6.65 24.61
CA TYR A 172 -4.48 -6.54 25.20
C TYR A 172 -4.00 -5.08 25.28
N ARG A 173 -4.23 -4.29 24.22
CA ARG A 173 -3.87 -2.88 24.16
C ARG A 173 -4.64 -2.03 25.18
N ARG A 174 -5.85 -2.42 25.57
CA ARG A 174 -6.64 -1.73 26.59
C ARG A 174 -6.04 -1.83 28.00
N THR A 175 -5.28 -2.89 28.27
CA THR A 175 -4.73 -3.22 29.59
C THR A 175 -3.24 -2.88 29.72
N THR A 176 -2.56 -2.52 28.62
CA THR A 176 -1.12 -2.29 28.59
C THR A 176 -0.77 -0.96 27.96
N THR A 177 0.39 -0.40 28.35
CA THR A 177 0.95 0.77 27.65
C THR A 177 1.35 0.39 26.23
N TYR A 178 1.46 1.38 25.36
CA TYR A 178 1.84 1.15 23.94
C TYR A 178 3.22 0.47 23.80
N TYR A 179 4.17 0.85 24.65
CA TYR A 179 5.50 0.25 24.68
C TYR A 179 5.47 -1.21 25.12
N ASP A 180 4.77 -1.50 26.22
CA ASP A 180 4.64 -2.86 26.75
C ASP A 180 3.91 -3.77 25.77
N TYR A 181 2.95 -3.23 25.01
CA TYR A 181 2.27 -3.99 23.96
C TYR A 181 3.26 -4.60 22.96
N TYR A 182 4.20 -3.81 22.44
CA TYR A 182 5.14 -4.33 21.43
C TYR A 182 6.28 -5.17 22.02
N ALA A 183 6.65 -4.92 23.26
CA ALA A 183 7.71 -5.66 23.94
C ALA A 183 7.24 -7.02 24.49
N THR A 184 5.97 -7.11 24.93
CA THR A 184 5.49 -8.26 25.70
C THR A 184 4.30 -8.99 25.07
N PHE A 185 3.73 -8.45 23.96
CA PHE A 185 2.58 -9.09 23.33
C PHE A 185 2.95 -10.46 22.77
N THR A 186 2.41 -11.48 23.39
CA THR A 186 2.39 -12.85 22.88
C THR A 186 0.95 -13.23 22.59
N SER A 187 0.66 -13.62 21.34
CA SER A 187 -0.68 -14.07 20.97
C SER A 187 -1.03 -15.36 21.71
N LYS A 188 -2.21 -15.39 22.32
CA LYS A 188 -2.80 -16.59 22.94
C LYS A 188 -3.53 -17.46 21.91
N LEU A 189 -3.76 -16.92 20.71
CA LEU A 189 -4.45 -17.67 19.66
C LEU A 189 -3.53 -18.71 19.05
N PRO A 190 -4.05 -19.89 18.67
CA PRO A 190 -3.30 -20.91 17.97
C PRO A 190 -2.68 -20.37 16.66
N TYR A 191 -1.50 -20.84 16.31
CA TYR A 191 -0.78 -20.40 15.11
C TYR A 191 -1.60 -20.57 13.81
N ILE A 192 -2.49 -21.55 13.76
CA ILE A 192 -3.40 -21.79 12.65
C ILE A 192 -4.36 -20.62 12.40
N VAL A 193 -4.82 -19.94 13.47
CA VAL A 193 -5.67 -18.73 13.37
C VAL A 193 -4.89 -17.60 12.69
N TYR A 194 -3.60 -17.50 12.99
CA TYR A 194 -2.71 -16.54 12.33
C TYR A 194 -2.59 -16.84 10.83
N LEU A 195 -2.30 -18.08 10.48
CA LEU A 195 -2.18 -18.52 9.09
C LEU A 195 -3.46 -18.26 8.30
N ILE A 196 -4.60 -18.71 8.81
CA ILE A 196 -5.90 -18.53 8.13
C ILE A 196 -6.22 -17.04 7.95
N SER A 197 -5.91 -16.20 8.95
CA SER A 197 -6.18 -14.75 8.83
C SER A 197 -5.38 -14.06 7.72
N VAL A 198 -4.22 -14.59 7.33
CA VAL A 198 -3.41 -14.06 6.22
C VAL A 198 -4.08 -14.34 4.88
N PHE A 199 -4.78 -15.48 4.73
CA PHE A 199 -5.51 -15.82 3.51
C PHE A 199 -6.62 -14.81 3.18
N MET A 200 -7.15 -14.08 4.16
CA MET A 200 -8.11 -13.00 3.92
C MET A 200 -7.55 -11.94 2.95
N PHE A 201 -6.32 -11.52 3.14
CA PHE A 201 -5.68 -10.53 2.27
C PHE A 201 -5.38 -11.10 0.89
N PHE A 202 -4.86 -12.32 0.83
CA PHE A 202 -4.59 -12.97 -0.45
C PHE A 202 -5.87 -13.17 -1.28
N SER A 203 -6.95 -13.63 -0.66
CA SER A 203 -8.22 -13.81 -1.35
C SER A 203 -8.81 -12.49 -1.83
N MET A 204 -8.69 -11.41 -1.04
CA MET A 204 -9.10 -10.08 -1.47
C MET A 204 -8.27 -9.58 -2.66
N CYS A 205 -6.96 -9.77 -2.63
CA CYS A 205 -6.08 -9.41 -3.75
C CYS A 205 -6.44 -10.18 -5.03
N VAL A 206 -6.70 -11.49 -4.93
CA VAL A 206 -7.12 -12.32 -6.09
C VAL A 206 -8.48 -11.86 -6.62
N TYR A 207 -9.45 -11.57 -5.74
CA TYR A 207 -10.76 -11.07 -6.15
C TYR A 207 -10.68 -9.74 -6.89
N LEU A 208 -9.82 -8.83 -6.44
CA LEU A 208 -9.64 -7.51 -7.06
C LEU A 208 -8.81 -7.56 -8.35
N ALA A 209 -7.97 -8.58 -8.52
CA ALA A 209 -7.12 -8.76 -9.69
C ALA A 209 -7.83 -9.47 -10.86
N THR A 210 -8.93 -10.15 -10.59
CA THR A 210 -9.76 -10.90 -11.58
C THR A 210 -11.05 -10.17 -11.90
#